data_6eb7bf0090b440c2fc24a3f5c9d8b357
#
_entry.id   6eb7bf0090b440c2fc24a3f5c9d8b357
#
_cell.length_a   1.000
_cell.length_b   1.000
_cell.length_c   1.000
_cell.angle_alpha   90.00
_cell.angle_beta   90.00
_cell.angle_gamma   90.00
#
_symmetry.space_group_name_H-M   'P 1'
#
loop_
_entity.id
_entity.type
_entity.pdbx_description
1 polymer ?
#
loop_
_entity_poly.entity_id
_entity_poly.type
_entity_poly.pdbx_seq_one_letter_code
_entity_poly.pdbx_strand_id
1 'polypeptide(L)'
;RKIFQTMYAAVKELDTTRPVTAAQSHDPFATQIFDICDIIGVNYNIEHMEKLHELYPDKCIYSSENCAASSARAGVVATRRGYLPDIYDQDTNLWFRGRQNTAKVISGIDWIAGGFQWIAIDHRGECIWPRLSSFAGAIDMYYQKKDAFYLNQSFWKSEPMLHLFPHMNLSGHEGEIISFWVYTNCDEVELFLDGKSLGRKTCERFSHCEWQVEYRAGSMRAVGYID
;
A
#
# COMPACT_ATOMS: atom_id res chain seq x y z
N ARG A 1 -13.24 -2.73 -27.34
CA ARG A 1 -12.89 -1.52 -28.09
C ARG A 1 -14.12 -0.75 -28.57
N LYS A 2 -15.05 -1.34 -29.37
CA LYS A 2 -16.23 -0.64 -29.89
C LYS A 2 -17.10 0.01 -28.81
N ILE A 3 -17.43 -0.71 -27.75
CA ILE A 3 -18.22 -0.18 -26.62
C ILE A 3 -17.53 1.05 -26.04
N PHE A 4 -16.24 0.97 -25.78
CA PHE A 4 -15.49 2.09 -25.22
C PHE A 4 -15.46 3.29 -26.16
N GLN A 5 -15.33 3.10 -27.47
CA GLN A 5 -15.44 4.18 -28.47
C GLN A 5 -16.78 4.92 -28.38
N THR A 6 -17.88 4.18 -28.26
CA THR A 6 -19.22 4.77 -28.11
C THR A 6 -19.33 5.57 -26.81
N MET A 7 -18.83 5.00 -25.70
CA MET A 7 -18.83 5.69 -24.41
C MET A 7 -17.97 6.95 -24.43
N TYR A 8 -16.76 6.86 -25.00
CA TYR A 8 -15.86 8.00 -25.15
C TYR A 8 -16.51 9.14 -25.96
N ALA A 9 -17.11 8.81 -27.10
CA ALA A 9 -17.81 9.79 -27.93
C ALA A 9 -18.95 10.48 -27.17
N ALA A 10 -19.79 9.70 -26.46
CA ALA A 10 -20.88 10.24 -25.67
C ALA A 10 -20.41 11.16 -24.54
N VAL A 11 -19.30 10.82 -23.86
CA VAL A 11 -18.70 11.69 -22.83
C VAL A 11 -18.20 12.98 -23.47
N LYS A 12 -17.49 12.89 -24.59
CA LYS A 12 -16.92 14.08 -25.28
C LYS A 12 -17.98 14.98 -25.90
N GLU A 13 -19.14 14.46 -26.23
CA GLU A 13 -20.30 15.26 -26.64
C GLU A 13 -20.83 16.15 -25.51
N LEU A 14 -20.78 15.64 -24.27
CA LEU A 14 -21.26 16.34 -23.08
C LEU A 14 -20.19 17.19 -22.38
N ASP A 15 -18.94 16.74 -22.39
CA ASP A 15 -17.81 17.43 -21.73
C ASP A 15 -16.53 17.34 -22.56
N THR A 16 -16.19 18.45 -23.18
CA THR A 16 -14.95 18.61 -23.94
C THR A 16 -13.78 19.13 -23.11
N THR A 17 -14.01 19.48 -21.83
CA THR A 17 -13.02 20.18 -21.00
C THR A 17 -12.13 19.24 -20.21
N ARG A 18 -12.61 18.03 -19.89
CA ARG A 18 -11.85 17.05 -19.10
C ARG A 18 -11.32 15.92 -19.99
N PRO A 19 -10.11 15.42 -19.67
CA PRO A 19 -9.61 14.21 -20.31
C PRO A 19 -10.41 12.98 -19.86
N VAL A 20 -10.55 12.01 -20.77
CA VAL A 20 -11.24 10.74 -20.53
C VAL A 20 -10.23 9.62 -20.37
N THR A 21 -10.41 8.83 -19.34
CA THR A 21 -9.59 7.65 -19.06
C THR A 21 -10.46 6.40 -18.86
N ALA A 22 -9.83 5.24 -18.93
CA ALA A 22 -10.40 3.99 -18.46
C ALA A 22 -9.32 3.21 -17.70
N ALA A 23 -9.75 2.52 -16.65
CA ALA A 23 -8.89 1.63 -15.91
C ALA A 23 -8.82 0.25 -16.58
N GLN A 24 -7.63 -0.34 -16.65
CA GLN A 24 -7.41 -1.68 -17.17
C GLN A 24 -6.75 -2.54 -16.09
N SER A 25 -7.48 -3.55 -15.60
CA SER A 25 -7.03 -4.43 -14.50
C SER A 25 -6.43 -5.76 -14.94
N HIS A 26 -6.55 -6.10 -16.21
CA HIS A 26 -5.94 -7.28 -16.83
C HIS A 26 -4.81 -6.83 -17.74
N ASP A 27 -4.35 -7.71 -18.65
CA ASP A 27 -3.32 -7.35 -19.59
C ASP A 27 -3.63 -6.00 -20.26
N PRO A 28 -2.87 -4.95 -19.99
CA PRO A 28 -3.14 -3.61 -20.48
C PRO A 28 -3.02 -3.49 -22.01
N PHE A 29 -2.43 -4.48 -22.67
CA PHE A 29 -2.24 -4.51 -24.11
C PHE A 29 -3.37 -5.26 -24.85
N ALA A 30 -4.20 -6.02 -24.14
CA ALA A 30 -5.18 -6.92 -24.76
C ALA A 30 -6.33 -6.20 -25.48
N THR A 31 -6.75 -5.03 -25.03
CA THR A 31 -7.99 -4.38 -25.49
C THR A 31 -7.78 -3.18 -26.41
N GLN A 32 -6.57 -2.65 -26.48
CA GLN A 32 -6.22 -1.44 -27.24
C GLN A 32 -7.15 -0.24 -26.93
N ILE A 33 -7.68 -0.16 -25.71
CA ILE A 33 -8.53 0.99 -25.30
C ILE A 33 -7.69 2.24 -25.12
N PHE A 34 -6.42 2.09 -24.84
CA PHE A 34 -5.51 3.22 -24.66
C PHE A 34 -5.21 3.99 -25.94
N ASP A 35 -5.46 3.42 -27.12
CA ASP A 35 -5.47 4.20 -28.38
C ASP A 35 -6.51 5.32 -28.36
N ILE A 36 -7.62 5.12 -27.62
CA ILE A 36 -8.78 5.99 -27.60
C ILE A 36 -8.75 6.93 -26.40
N CYS A 37 -8.28 6.46 -25.22
CA CYS A 37 -8.20 7.27 -24.01
C CYS A 37 -7.32 8.51 -24.19
N ASP A 38 -7.68 9.61 -23.56
CA ASP A 38 -6.82 10.80 -23.47
C ASP A 38 -5.64 10.54 -22.52
N ILE A 39 -5.89 9.86 -21.42
CA ILE A 39 -4.91 9.42 -20.42
C ILE A 39 -5.06 7.94 -20.12
N ILE A 40 -3.96 7.31 -19.70
CA ILE A 40 -3.88 5.87 -19.43
C ILE A 40 -4.01 5.60 -17.94
N GLY A 41 -5.06 4.88 -17.53
CA GLY A 41 -5.25 4.38 -16.17
C GLY A 41 -4.90 2.90 -16.08
N VAL A 42 -3.95 2.55 -15.20
CA VAL A 42 -3.49 1.17 -15.01
C VAL A 42 -3.88 0.68 -13.64
N ASN A 43 -4.69 -0.39 -13.57
CA ASN A 43 -4.99 -1.08 -12.32
C ASN A 43 -3.96 -2.18 -12.08
N TYR A 44 -3.25 -2.13 -10.96
CA TYR A 44 -2.32 -3.14 -10.42
C TYR A 44 -1.07 -3.46 -11.24
N ASN A 45 -1.13 -3.44 -12.55
CA ASN A 45 -0.06 -3.86 -13.47
C ASN A 45 1.03 -2.78 -13.59
N ILE A 46 1.62 -2.35 -12.48
CA ILE A 46 2.63 -1.28 -12.45
C ILE A 46 3.92 -1.66 -13.22
N GLU A 47 4.22 -2.94 -13.33
CA GLU A 47 5.34 -3.48 -14.11
C GLU A 47 5.21 -3.27 -15.62
N HIS A 48 4.01 -2.95 -16.10
CA HIS A 48 3.76 -2.68 -17.52
C HIS A 48 3.79 -1.20 -17.89
N MET A 49 3.94 -0.31 -16.91
CA MET A 49 3.87 1.14 -17.15
C MET A 49 5.00 1.64 -18.05
N GLU A 50 6.22 1.10 -17.90
CA GLU A 50 7.36 1.47 -18.75
C GLU A 50 7.07 1.16 -20.22
N LYS A 51 6.60 -0.06 -20.51
CA LYS A 51 6.23 -0.45 -21.88
C LYS A 51 5.05 0.35 -22.42
N LEU A 52 4.09 0.72 -21.58
CA LEU A 52 3.01 1.61 -21.98
C LEU A 52 3.51 3.01 -22.33
N HIS A 53 4.47 3.53 -21.58
CA HIS A 53 5.10 4.83 -21.88
C HIS A 53 5.87 4.79 -23.20
N GLU A 54 6.58 3.71 -23.49
CA GLU A 54 7.25 3.51 -24.78
C GLU A 54 6.25 3.52 -25.96
N LEU A 55 5.09 2.89 -25.79
CA LEU A 55 4.05 2.79 -26.81
C LEU A 55 3.22 4.09 -26.97
N TYR A 56 3.08 4.85 -25.89
CA TYR A 56 2.25 6.05 -25.82
C TYR A 56 3.04 7.20 -25.14
N PRO A 57 4.16 7.66 -25.73
CA PRO A 57 5.07 8.62 -25.08
C PRO A 57 4.43 9.99 -24.80
N ASP A 58 3.40 10.34 -25.56
CA ASP A 58 2.69 11.63 -25.43
C ASP A 58 1.49 11.56 -24.47
N LYS A 59 1.19 10.38 -23.90
CA LYS A 59 0.05 10.21 -22.99
C LYS A 59 0.50 10.22 -21.53
N CYS A 60 -0.23 10.95 -20.71
CA CYS A 60 -0.10 10.86 -19.27
C CYS A 60 -0.51 9.46 -18.79
N ILE A 61 0.28 8.85 -17.92
CA ILE A 61 0.03 7.54 -17.33
C ILE A 61 -0.06 7.67 -15.81
N TYR A 62 -1.02 7.01 -15.20
CA TYR A 62 -1.17 6.94 -13.75
C TYR A 62 -1.66 5.55 -13.32
N SER A 63 -1.39 5.19 -12.07
CA SER A 63 -1.99 3.98 -11.49
C SER A 63 -3.39 4.32 -10.96
N SER A 64 -4.41 3.92 -11.70
CA SER A 64 -5.82 4.19 -11.36
C SER A 64 -6.29 3.38 -10.16
N GLU A 65 -5.62 2.28 -9.87
CA GLU A 65 -5.87 1.42 -8.72
C GLU A 65 -4.64 0.55 -8.43
N ASN A 66 -4.20 0.52 -7.18
CA ASN A 66 -3.03 -0.26 -6.81
C ASN A 66 -3.07 -0.77 -5.36
N CYS A 67 -2.12 -1.63 -5.01
CA CYS A 67 -1.81 -2.12 -3.67
C CYS A 67 -3.02 -2.58 -2.84
N ALA A 68 -3.88 -3.45 -3.38
CA ALA A 68 -4.98 -4.08 -2.60
C ALA A 68 -4.45 -5.08 -1.54
N ALA A 69 -3.35 -4.73 -0.86
CA ALA A 69 -2.76 -5.55 0.18
C ALA A 69 -3.65 -5.55 1.43
N SER A 70 -4.11 -6.73 1.80
CA SER A 70 -4.93 -6.91 3.00
C SER A 70 -4.07 -6.81 4.26
N SER A 71 -4.52 -6.06 5.25
CA SER A 71 -3.94 -6.02 6.59
C SER A 71 -5.01 -5.91 7.67
N ALA A 72 -4.79 -6.54 8.82
CA ALA A 72 -5.66 -6.38 9.98
C ALA A 72 -5.27 -5.13 10.79
N ARG A 73 -6.06 -4.82 11.82
CA ARG A 73 -5.72 -3.81 12.82
C ARG A 73 -4.94 -4.38 14.00
N ALA A 74 -5.07 -5.68 14.24
CA ALA A 74 -4.36 -6.40 15.29
C ALA A 74 -4.15 -7.85 14.84
N GLY A 75 -3.08 -8.45 15.31
CA GLY A 75 -2.72 -9.83 15.01
C GLY A 75 -1.37 -9.91 14.31
N VAL A 76 -0.39 -10.47 15.03
CA VAL A 76 0.98 -10.64 14.53
C VAL A 76 1.13 -11.83 13.59
N VAL A 77 0.11 -12.68 13.54
CA VAL A 77 0.08 -13.90 12.71
C VAL A 77 -1.24 -13.97 11.96
N ALA A 78 -1.18 -14.14 10.65
CA ALA A 78 -2.37 -14.42 9.86
C ALA A 78 -3.05 -15.72 10.32
N THR A 79 -4.38 -15.73 10.36
CA THR A 79 -5.09 -16.94 10.74
C THR A 79 -4.92 -18.05 9.68
N ARG A 80 -4.92 -19.30 10.13
CA ARG A 80 -4.98 -20.45 9.22
C ARG A 80 -6.12 -20.27 8.22
N ARG A 81 -5.86 -20.42 6.94
CA ARG A 81 -6.78 -20.20 5.81
C ARG A 81 -7.02 -18.73 5.44
N GLY A 82 -6.24 -17.78 5.97
CA GLY A 82 -6.34 -16.37 5.55
C GLY A 82 -7.67 -15.68 5.91
N TYR A 83 -8.36 -16.12 6.98
CA TYR A 83 -9.57 -15.44 7.45
C TYR A 83 -9.29 -14.02 7.94
N LEU A 84 -8.17 -13.86 8.64
CA LEU A 84 -7.66 -12.56 9.03
C LEU A 84 -6.23 -12.46 8.54
N PRO A 85 -5.86 -11.41 7.80
CA PRO A 85 -4.48 -11.11 7.49
C PRO A 85 -3.74 -10.68 8.76
N ASP A 86 -2.42 -10.70 8.71
CA ASP A 86 -1.61 -10.04 9.73
C ASP A 86 -1.64 -8.52 9.58
N ILE A 87 -0.86 -7.81 10.40
CA ILE A 87 -0.79 -6.36 10.40
C ILE A 87 0.28 -5.81 9.44
N TYR A 88 1.15 -6.66 8.93
CA TYR A 88 2.31 -6.25 8.13
C TYR A 88 1.94 -5.99 6.66
N ASP A 89 2.58 -4.98 6.06
CA ASP A 89 2.45 -4.71 4.63
C ASP A 89 3.40 -5.61 3.85
N GLN A 90 2.96 -6.84 3.63
CA GLN A 90 3.71 -7.85 2.87
C GLN A 90 3.09 -8.09 1.50
N ASP A 91 3.92 -8.37 0.51
CA ASP A 91 3.49 -8.81 -0.81
C ASP A 91 3.02 -10.26 -0.75
N THR A 92 1.79 -10.46 -0.28
CA THR A 92 1.26 -11.80 0.02
C THR A 92 0.57 -12.48 -1.15
N ASN A 93 0.36 -11.78 -2.27
CA ASN A 93 -0.22 -12.41 -3.44
C ASN A 93 0.35 -11.87 -4.77
N LEU A 94 0.22 -12.66 -5.83
CA LEU A 94 0.78 -12.38 -7.16
C LEU A 94 0.11 -11.18 -7.88
N TRP A 95 -1.11 -10.82 -7.48
CA TRP A 95 -1.92 -9.81 -8.13
C TRP A 95 -1.74 -8.42 -7.52
N PHE A 96 -1.50 -8.37 -6.22
CA PHE A 96 -1.51 -7.14 -5.45
C PHE A 96 -0.20 -6.99 -4.69
N ARG A 97 0.57 -6.01 -5.08
CA ARG A 97 1.80 -5.67 -4.40
C ARG A 97 1.49 -4.88 -3.12
N GLY A 98 2.35 -4.99 -2.12
CA GLY A 98 2.27 -4.19 -0.91
C GLY A 98 2.38 -2.69 -1.20
N ARG A 99 1.93 -1.88 -0.27
CA ARG A 99 1.99 -0.41 -0.38
C ARG A 99 3.41 0.10 -0.51
N GLN A 100 4.35 -0.48 0.22
CA GLN A 100 5.77 -0.10 0.18
C GLN A 100 6.34 -0.26 -1.23
N ASN A 101 6.18 -1.44 -1.82
CA ASN A 101 6.71 -1.72 -3.15
C ASN A 101 6.05 -0.84 -4.22
N THR A 102 4.74 -0.69 -4.15
CA THR A 102 3.99 0.17 -5.08
C THR A 102 4.42 1.63 -4.97
N ALA A 103 4.59 2.14 -3.76
CA ALA A 103 5.05 3.51 -3.53
C ALA A 103 6.47 3.74 -4.07
N LYS A 104 7.39 2.79 -3.85
CA LYS A 104 8.75 2.85 -4.42
C LYS A 104 8.73 2.95 -5.95
N VAL A 105 7.94 2.10 -6.62
CA VAL A 105 7.85 2.11 -8.09
C VAL A 105 7.25 3.41 -8.61
N ILE A 106 6.07 3.79 -8.10
CA ILE A 106 5.35 4.98 -8.60
C ILE A 106 6.13 6.27 -8.31
N SER A 107 6.76 6.37 -7.12
CA SER A 107 7.51 7.58 -6.76
C SER A 107 8.93 7.63 -7.36
N GLY A 108 9.43 6.52 -7.89
CA GLY A 108 10.74 6.44 -8.54
C GLY A 108 10.74 6.77 -10.03
N ILE A 109 9.58 7.06 -10.62
CA ILE A 109 9.40 7.26 -12.05
C ILE A 109 8.78 8.64 -12.32
N ASP A 110 9.56 9.56 -12.83
CA ASP A 110 9.20 10.98 -12.96
C ASP A 110 8.03 11.26 -13.92
N TRP A 111 7.80 10.40 -14.92
CA TRP A 111 6.73 10.58 -15.90
C TRP A 111 5.39 9.94 -15.46
N ILE A 112 5.34 9.22 -14.34
CA ILE A 112 4.07 8.74 -13.77
C ILE A 112 3.38 9.88 -13.02
N ALA A 113 2.14 10.19 -13.40
CA ALA A 113 1.38 11.26 -12.76
C ALA A 113 0.97 10.98 -11.30
N GLY A 114 1.13 9.74 -10.85
CA GLY A 114 0.81 9.31 -9.50
C GLY A 114 -0.03 8.04 -9.45
N GLY A 115 -0.65 7.76 -8.29
CA GLY A 115 -1.46 6.57 -8.14
C GLY A 115 -2.48 6.64 -7.02
N PHE A 116 -3.54 5.84 -7.16
CA PHE A 116 -4.60 5.69 -6.19
C PHE A 116 -4.55 4.30 -5.57
N GLN A 117 -4.42 4.25 -4.25
CA GLN A 117 -4.40 2.98 -3.52
C GLN A 117 -5.82 2.41 -3.41
N TRP A 118 -5.97 1.11 -3.63
CA TRP A 118 -7.12 0.34 -3.25
C TRP A 118 -6.89 -0.27 -1.87
N ILE A 119 -7.47 0.20 -0.77
CA ILE A 119 -8.45 1.27 -0.75
C ILE A 119 -8.29 2.07 0.56
N ALA A 120 -9.01 3.17 0.73
CA ALA A 120 -8.92 3.98 1.94
C ALA A 120 -9.53 3.27 3.15
N ILE A 121 -10.73 2.69 3.01
CA ILE A 121 -11.52 2.12 4.11
C ILE A 121 -11.91 0.70 3.75
N ASP A 122 -11.78 -0.23 4.72
CA ASP A 122 -12.31 -1.58 4.60
C ASP A 122 -13.80 -1.55 4.26
N HIS A 123 -14.25 -2.47 3.43
CA HIS A 123 -15.64 -2.49 2.98
C HIS A 123 -16.18 -3.92 2.90
N ARG A 124 -17.51 -4.04 2.85
CA ARG A 124 -18.17 -5.33 2.66
C ARG A 124 -18.06 -5.80 1.23
N GLY A 125 -17.94 -7.09 1.04
CA GLY A 125 -17.74 -7.72 -0.28
C GLY A 125 -16.27 -7.75 -0.69
N GLU A 126 -16.03 -8.09 -1.94
CA GLU A 126 -14.69 -8.25 -2.56
C GLU A 126 -13.72 -9.09 -1.71
N CYS A 127 -14.19 -10.23 -1.27
CA CYS A 127 -13.43 -11.13 -0.42
C CYS A 127 -13.75 -12.59 -0.72
N ILE A 128 -12.85 -13.48 -0.30
CA ILE A 128 -13.05 -14.93 -0.43
C ILE A 128 -13.73 -15.44 0.84
N TRP A 129 -14.83 -16.18 0.64
CA TRP A 129 -15.53 -16.86 1.74
C TRP A 129 -14.55 -17.66 2.62
N PRO A 130 -14.68 -17.58 3.95
CA PRO A 130 -15.82 -17.07 4.75
C PRO A 130 -15.66 -15.60 5.21
N ARG A 131 -14.72 -14.86 4.69
CA ARG A 131 -14.69 -13.41 4.94
C ARG A 131 -15.92 -12.75 4.32
N LEU A 132 -16.43 -11.72 4.99
CA LEU A 132 -17.54 -10.90 4.50
C LEU A 132 -17.09 -9.49 4.12
N SER A 133 -15.81 -9.19 4.33
CA SER A 133 -15.24 -7.85 4.14
C SER A 133 -13.87 -7.94 3.49
N SER A 134 -13.58 -6.96 2.65
CA SER A 134 -12.23 -6.68 2.19
C SER A 134 -11.44 -5.97 3.30
N PHE A 135 -10.20 -6.40 3.52
CA PHE A 135 -9.27 -5.81 4.47
C PHE A 135 -8.17 -4.99 3.79
N ALA A 136 -8.41 -4.52 2.56
CA ALA A 136 -7.44 -3.75 1.81
C ALA A 136 -7.36 -2.27 2.24
N GLY A 137 -8.27 -1.81 3.10
CA GLY A 137 -8.29 -0.43 3.61
C GLY A 137 -7.09 -0.08 4.49
N ALA A 138 -6.68 1.18 4.45
CA ALA A 138 -5.78 1.75 5.45
C ALA A 138 -6.49 2.06 6.78
N ILE A 139 -7.81 2.14 6.75
CA ILE A 139 -8.72 2.39 7.87
C ILE A 139 -9.74 1.26 7.89
N ASP A 140 -10.13 0.77 9.06
CA ASP A 140 -11.16 -0.26 9.17
C ASP A 140 -12.58 0.30 9.02
N MET A 141 -13.59 -0.58 8.97
CA MET A 141 -15.01 -0.18 8.83
C MET A 141 -15.57 0.62 10.02
N TYR A 142 -14.85 0.68 11.13
CA TYR A 142 -15.18 1.48 12.31
C TYR A 142 -14.41 2.80 12.34
N TYR A 143 -13.78 3.17 11.22
CA TYR A 143 -12.94 4.36 11.07
C TYR A 143 -11.72 4.37 12.00
N GLN A 144 -11.25 3.20 12.44
CA GLN A 144 -10.01 3.07 13.19
C GLN A 144 -8.83 2.90 12.23
N LYS A 145 -7.77 3.65 12.49
CA LYS A 145 -6.53 3.59 11.71
C LYS A 145 -5.87 2.22 11.90
N LYS A 146 -5.47 1.60 10.80
CA LYS A 146 -4.62 0.41 10.78
C LYS A 146 -3.15 0.82 10.64
N ASP A 147 -2.22 -0.12 10.78
CA ASP A 147 -0.79 0.18 10.60
C ASP A 147 -0.51 0.69 9.18
N ALA A 148 -1.25 0.21 8.18
CA ALA A 148 -1.22 0.71 6.81
C ALA A 148 -1.53 2.21 6.66
N PHE A 149 -2.33 2.81 7.55
CA PHE A 149 -2.56 4.25 7.59
C PHE A 149 -1.27 5.01 7.92
N TYR A 150 -0.55 4.53 8.92
CA TYR A 150 0.70 5.16 9.36
C TYR A 150 1.83 4.94 8.36
N LEU A 151 1.81 3.82 7.62
CA LEU A 151 2.69 3.64 6.46
C LEU A 151 2.46 4.73 5.42
N ASN A 152 1.20 4.96 5.01
CA ASN A 152 0.87 6.04 4.08
C ASN A 152 1.25 7.42 4.65
N GLN A 153 1.07 7.63 5.95
CA GLN A 153 1.48 8.86 6.61
C GLN A 153 2.99 9.08 6.52
N SER A 154 3.81 8.02 6.65
CA SER A 154 5.26 8.12 6.48
C SER A 154 5.69 8.49 5.06
N PHE A 155 4.86 8.20 4.06
CA PHE A 155 5.14 8.56 2.67
C PHE A 155 4.83 10.02 2.35
N TRP A 156 3.75 10.56 2.92
CA TRP A 156 3.15 11.81 2.46
C TRP A 156 3.26 12.97 3.45
N LYS A 157 3.61 12.69 4.71
CA LYS A 157 3.79 13.74 5.71
C LYS A 157 5.19 14.33 5.63
N SER A 158 5.30 15.67 5.76
CA SER A 158 6.57 16.38 5.82
C SER A 158 7.14 16.48 7.22
N GLU A 159 6.24 16.60 8.24
CA GLU A 159 6.68 16.65 9.62
C GLU A 159 7.13 15.27 10.11
N PRO A 160 8.11 15.21 10.99
CA PRO A 160 8.59 13.96 11.55
C PRO A 160 7.46 13.11 12.12
N MET A 161 7.44 11.84 11.76
CA MET A 161 6.50 10.88 12.31
C MET A 161 7.16 9.53 12.55
N LEU A 162 6.65 8.80 13.52
CA LEU A 162 7.08 7.46 13.85
C LEU A 162 5.88 6.65 14.36
N HIS A 163 5.74 5.43 13.84
CA HIS A 163 4.72 4.47 14.26
C HIS A 163 5.34 3.11 14.49
N LEU A 164 5.41 2.70 15.75
CA LEU A 164 5.92 1.41 16.20
C LEU A 164 4.78 0.41 16.36
N PHE A 165 4.92 -0.78 15.81
CA PHE A 165 3.99 -1.90 15.96
C PHE A 165 4.73 -3.25 15.89
N PRO A 166 4.11 -4.36 16.36
CA PRO A 166 2.83 -4.44 17.05
C PRO A 166 2.88 -3.80 18.45
N HIS A 167 1.70 -3.75 19.08
CA HIS A 167 1.62 -3.44 20.51
C HIS A 167 2.21 -4.57 21.38
N MET A 168 2.51 -4.25 22.66
CA MET A 168 3.10 -5.21 23.61
C MET A 168 2.09 -6.13 24.32
N ASN A 169 0.80 -6.12 23.94
CA ASN A 169 -0.23 -7.00 24.54
C ASN A 169 -0.29 -8.33 23.78
N LEU A 170 0.77 -9.13 23.90
CA LEU A 170 0.93 -10.42 23.22
C LEU A 170 1.03 -11.56 24.24
N SER A 171 0.15 -11.54 25.23
CA SER A 171 0.09 -12.63 26.25
C SER A 171 -0.07 -13.99 25.61
N GLY A 172 0.78 -14.93 26.00
CA GLY A 172 0.84 -16.29 25.44
C GLY A 172 1.87 -16.46 24.31
N HIS A 173 2.57 -15.40 23.95
CA HIS A 173 3.67 -15.43 22.97
C HIS A 173 5.05 -15.26 23.62
N GLU A 174 5.15 -15.39 24.94
CA GLU A 174 6.41 -15.23 25.67
C GLU A 174 7.47 -16.24 25.19
N GLY A 175 8.64 -15.75 24.82
CA GLY A 175 9.72 -16.54 24.23
C GLY A 175 9.66 -16.71 22.72
N GLU A 176 8.57 -16.30 22.06
CA GLU A 176 8.50 -16.30 20.60
C GLU A 176 9.26 -15.10 20.02
N ILE A 177 9.80 -15.27 18.81
CA ILE A 177 10.41 -14.14 18.07
C ILE A 177 9.28 -13.37 17.37
N ILE A 178 9.10 -12.14 17.78
CA ILE A 178 8.13 -11.21 17.20
C ILE A 178 8.87 -10.15 16.36
N SER A 179 8.36 -9.90 15.18
CA SER A 179 8.85 -8.85 14.30
C SER A 179 8.23 -7.50 14.70
N PHE A 180 9.06 -6.60 15.25
CA PHE A 180 8.65 -5.22 15.52
C PHE A 180 9.06 -4.33 14.37
N TRP A 181 8.07 -3.65 13.78
CA TRP A 181 8.27 -2.74 12.67
C TRP A 181 8.05 -1.30 13.09
N VAL A 182 8.77 -0.40 12.42
CA VAL A 182 8.58 1.03 12.57
C VAL A 182 8.39 1.64 11.20
N TYR A 183 7.25 2.32 11.01
CA TYR A 183 7.03 3.20 9.87
C TYR A 183 7.42 4.62 10.26
N THR A 184 8.23 5.27 9.43
CA THR A 184 8.75 6.60 9.73
C THR A 184 9.18 7.33 8.45
N ASN A 185 9.26 8.65 8.53
CA ASN A 185 9.96 9.51 7.58
C ASN A 185 11.24 10.13 8.18
N CYS A 186 11.69 9.63 9.32
CA CYS A 186 13.00 9.97 9.90
C CYS A 186 14.13 9.20 9.17
N ASP A 187 15.36 9.70 9.25
CA ASP A 187 16.52 9.10 8.59
C ASP A 187 16.98 7.83 9.29
N GLU A 188 16.87 7.79 10.64
CA GLU A 188 17.22 6.63 11.45
C GLU A 188 16.22 6.41 12.59
N VAL A 189 16.17 5.18 13.06
CA VAL A 189 15.37 4.78 14.24
C VAL A 189 16.19 3.90 15.16
N GLU A 190 16.07 4.13 16.46
CA GLU A 190 16.61 3.26 17.50
C GLU A 190 15.46 2.67 18.32
N LEU A 191 15.46 1.34 18.47
CA LEU A 191 14.46 0.60 19.24
C LEU A 191 15.01 0.27 20.63
N PHE A 192 14.16 0.37 21.65
CA PHE A 192 14.50 0.08 23.06
C PHE A 192 13.45 -0.86 23.66
N LEU A 193 13.92 -1.85 24.44
CA LEU A 193 13.10 -2.68 25.32
C LEU A 193 13.52 -2.44 26.75
N ASP A 194 12.62 -1.97 27.62
CA ASP A 194 12.88 -1.58 29.02
C ASP A 194 14.08 -0.64 29.17
N GLY A 195 14.21 0.30 28.24
CA GLY A 195 15.31 1.28 28.23
C GLY A 195 16.64 0.76 27.69
N LYS A 196 16.77 -0.52 27.40
CA LYS A 196 17.97 -1.10 26.76
C LYS A 196 17.83 -1.01 25.24
N SER A 197 18.83 -0.42 24.58
CA SER A 197 18.87 -0.34 23.12
C SER A 197 18.95 -1.72 22.46
N LEU A 198 18.15 -1.91 21.44
CA LEU A 198 18.18 -3.07 20.52
C LEU A 198 18.88 -2.74 19.20
N GLY A 199 19.49 -1.55 19.14
CA GLY A 199 20.23 -1.06 17.98
C GLY A 199 19.49 0.01 17.22
N ARG A 200 20.29 0.80 16.47
CA ARG A 200 19.88 1.88 15.59
C ARG A 200 19.99 1.43 14.14
N LYS A 201 19.01 1.79 13.31
CA LYS A 201 18.92 1.42 11.89
C LYS A 201 18.59 2.63 11.04
N THR A 202 19.23 2.73 9.88
CA THR A 202 18.85 3.67 8.82
C THR A 202 17.55 3.24 8.19
N CYS A 203 16.68 4.19 7.91
CA CYS A 203 15.35 3.96 7.37
C CYS A 203 15.30 4.34 5.89
N GLU A 204 15.04 3.37 5.02
CA GLU A 204 14.79 3.66 3.61
C GLU A 204 13.41 4.30 3.43
N ARG A 205 13.35 5.30 2.58
CA ARG A 205 12.07 5.90 2.20
C ARG A 205 11.15 4.85 1.54
N PHE A 206 9.85 4.92 1.81
CA PHE A 206 8.84 3.96 1.37
C PHE A 206 9.08 2.53 1.87
N SER A 207 9.69 2.38 3.04
CA SER A 207 9.98 1.09 3.66
C SER A 207 9.64 1.12 5.15
N HIS A 208 10.15 0.15 5.88
CA HIS A 208 10.07 0.05 7.34
C HIS A 208 11.44 -0.30 7.91
N CYS A 209 11.64 0.00 9.18
CA CYS A 209 12.72 -0.56 9.98
C CYS A 209 12.17 -1.74 10.80
N GLU A 210 12.88 -2.86 10.85
CA GLU A 210 12.42 -4.10 11.48
C GLU A 210 13.43 -4.60 12.51
N TRP A 211 12.91 -5.12 13.65
CA TRP A 211 13.68 -5.85 14.67
C TRP A 211 13.00 -7.14 15.00
N GLN A 212 13.76 -8.24 14.95
CA GLN A 212 13.33 -9.55 15.45
C GLN A 212 13.65 -9.63 16.94
N VAL A 213 12.64 -9.66 17.79
CA VAL A 213 12.81 -9.57 19.25
C VAL A 213 12.12 -10.76 19.91
N GLU A 214 12.84 -11.47 20.80
CA GLU A 214 12.23 -12.45 21.69
C GLU A 214 11.23 -11.74 22.60
N TYR A 215 9.95 -12.08 22.46
CA TYR A 215 8.90 -11.40 23.19
C TYR A 215 8.92 -11.75 24.68
N ARG A 216 8.89 -10.74 25.49
CA ARG A 216 8.60 -10.76 26.92
C ARG A 216 7.82 -9.52 27.30
N ALA A 217 7.04 -9.62 28.39
CA ALA A 217 6.35 -8.45 28.92
C ALA A 217 7.36 -7.33 29.25
N GLY A 218 7.06 -6.11 28.87
CA GLY A 218 7.94 -4.97 29.04
C GLY A 218 7.45 -3.72 28.32
N SER A 219 8.28 -2.69 28.28
CA SER A 219 7.99 -1.43 27.60
C SER A 219 8.87 -1.28 26.35
N MET A 220 8.22 -1.22 25.18
CA MET A 220 8.88 -0.97 23.91
C MET A 220 8.80 0.52 23.57
N ARG A 221 9.93 1.11 23.14
CA ARG A 221 10.02 2.51 22.71
C ARG A 221 10.89 2.61 21.47
N ALA A 222 10.47 3.39 20.50
CA ALA A 222 11.28 3.76 19.36
C ALA A 222 11.57 5.28 19.39
N VAL A 223 12.75 5.66 18.93
CA VAL A 223 13.20 7.04 18.79
C VAL A 223 13.66 7.26 17.36
N GLY A 224 13.06 8.23 16.67
CA GLY A 224 13.46 8.66 15.33
C GLY A 224 14.48 9.78 15.40
N TYR A 225 15.42 9.79 14.45
CA TYR A 225 16.45 10.80 14.29
C TYR A 225 16.36 11.39 12.90
N ILE A 226 16.65 12.68 12.80
CA ILE A 226 16.70 13.45 11.55
C ILE A 226 18.03 14.17 11.54
N ASP A 227 18.78 14.06 10.46
CA ASP A 227 20.06 14.75 10.24
C ASP A 227 19.86 16.18 9.71
#